data_fd467152c49b911e090eeb0a7848ec84
#
_entry.id   fd467152c49b911e090eeb0a7848ec84
#
_cell.length_a   1.000
_cell.length_b   1.000
_cell.length_c   1.000
_cell.angle_alpha   90.00
_cell.angle_beta   90.00
_cell.angle_gamma   90.00
#
_symmetry.space_group_name_H-M   'P 1'
#
loop_
_entity.id
_entity.type
_entity.pdbx_description
1 polymer ?
#
loop_
_entity_poly.entity_id
_entity_poly.type
_entity_poly.pdbx_seq_one_letter_code
_entity_poly.pdbx_strand_id
1 'polypeptide(L)'
;MRYYPGTYKRRAKVDNDPSNPSEDTEQISFVEYLDEQRIPYWHTNNEMWTNSWSQKTRAKEMGVKSGIPDLFVVFEQGLVGIEMKRKEKGIVSPTQMYWANLLERAKIPVYVCRGKEKAVETIEYLLKNGYSKMQIEETYEEFIIRKNAEKLKKKRQKPVKF
;
A
#
# COMPACT_ATOMS: atom_id res chain seq x y z
N MET A 1 0.90 -28.04 -2.38
CA MET A 1 1.75 -26.98 -1.81
C MET A 1 1.10 -26.54 -0.50
N ARG A 2 1.72 -26.87 0.65
CA ARG A 2 1.20 -26.50 1.97
C ARG A 2 1.63 -25.06 2.25
N TYR A 3 0.68 -24.18 2.47
CA TYR A 3 0.92 -22.84 2.95
C TYR A 3 1.27 -22.93 4.45
N TYR A 4 2.51 -22.66 4.78
CA TYR A 4 2.92 -22.43 6.16
C TYR A 4 2.73 -20.94 6.46
N PRO A 5 1.87 -20.56 7.41
CA PRO A 5 1.88 -19.20 7.90
C PRO A 5 3.21 -19.00 8.61
N GLY A 6 4.11 -18.25 7.97
CA GLY A 6 5.36 -17.86 8.58
C GLY A 6 5.08 -17.18 9.91
N THR A 7 5.67 -17.69 10.97
CA THR A 7 5.68 -17.02 12.26
C THR A 7 6.28 -15.63 12.07
N TYR A 8 5.46 -14.61 12.18
CA TYR A 8 5.88 -13.21 12.27
C TYR A 8 6.84 -13.07 13.46
N LYS A 9 8.14 -13.18 13.21
CA LYS A 9 9.16 -12.92 14.22
C LYS A 9 9.45 -11.42 14.24
N ARG A 10 9.03 -10.84 15.35
CA ARG A 10 9.43 -9.57 15.94
C ARG A 10 9.31 -8.36 15.02
N ARG A 11 8.19 -7.68 15.19
CA ARG A 11 8.14 -6.21 15.06
C ARG A 11 9.37 -5.62 15.74
N ALA A 12 10.11 -4.79 15.02
CA ALA A 12 11.01 -3.83 15.65
C ALA A 12 10.24 -3.17 16.81
N LYS A 13 10.94 -2.76 17.87
CA LYS A 13 10.30 -2.00 18.96
C LYS A 13 9.51 -0.88 18.30
N VAL A 14 8.20 -1.02 18.27
CA VAL A 14 7.31 0.07 17.90
C VAL A 14 7.57 1.12 18.95
N ASP A 15 8.05 2.26 18.54
CA ASP A 15 8.16 3.44 19.40
C ASP A 15 6.72 3.82 19.74
N ASN A 16 6.27 3.38 20.91
CA ASN A 16 4.88 3.48 21.36
C ASN A 16 4.60 4.88 21.93
N ASP A 17 5.11 5.92 21.29
CA ASP A 17 4.68 7.28 21.62
C ASP A 17 3.33 7.55 20.93
N PRO A 18 2.21 7.58 21.68
CA PRO A 18 0.89 7.84 21.10
C PRO A 18 0.77 9.20 20.44
N SER A 19 1.64 10.16 20.82
CA SER A 19 1.65 11.52 20.24
C SER A 19 2.38 11.59 18.90
N ASN A 20 3.28 10.62 18.64
CA ASN A 20 4.03 10.53 17.40
C ASN A 20 4.18 9.06 16.93
N PRO A 21 3.09 8.43 16.43
CA PRO A 21 3.08 7.04 16.00
C PRO A 21 4.13 6.73 14.92
N SER A 22 4.46 5.46 14.74
CA SER A 22 5.35 5.04 13.65
C SER A 22 4.72 5.27 12.29
N GLU A 23 5.54 5.40 11.24
CA GLU A 23 5.05 5.50 9.85
C GLU A 23 4.12 4.32 9.50
N ASP A 24 4.46 3.10 9.91
CA ASP A 24 3.62 1.91 9.71
C ASP A 24 2.25 2.05 10.38
N THR A 25 2.19 2.56 11.62
CA THR A 25 0.94 2.76 12.35
C THR A 25 0.06 3.80 11.67
N GLU A 26 0.64 4.91 11.25
CA GLU A 26 -0.06 5.96 10.51
C GLU A 26 -0.56 5.46 9.16
N GLN A 27 0.24 4.67 8.46
CA GLN A 27 -0.14 4.07 7.16
C GLN A 27 -1.28 3.06 7.32
N ILE A 28 -1.22 2.17 8.32
CA ILE A 28 -2.29 1.20 8.59
C ILE A 28 -3.63 1.93 8.82
N SER A 29 -3.61 2.96 9.66
CA SER A 29 -4.82 3.74 9.95
C SER A 29 -5.33 4.54 8.74
N PHE A 30 -4.45 4.94 7.83
CA PHE A 30 -4.84 5.57 6.57
C PHE A 30 -5.44 4.57 5.57
N VAL A 31 -4.89 3.38 5.51
CA VAL A 31 -5.42 2.27 4.69
C VAL A 31 -6.84 1.89 5.14
N GLU A 32 -7.09 1.79 6.45
CA GLU A 32 -8.44 1.58 7.00
C GLU A 32 -9.44 2.65 6.50
N TYR A 33 -9.03 3.92 6.48
CA TYR A 33 -9.87 4.99 5.92
C TYR A 33 -10.15 4.79 4.42
N LEU A 34 -9.15 4.39 3.62
CA LEU A 34 -9.35 4.15 2.18
C LEU A 34 -10.32 2.99 1.94
N ASP A 35 -10.23 1.92 2.74
CA ASP A 35 -11.14 0.77 2.69
C ASP A 35 -12.57 1.17 3.06
N GLU A 36 -12.76 1.91 4.14
CA GLU A 36 -14.06 2.45 4.56
C GLU A 36 -14.70 3.34 3.47
N GLN A 37 -13.88 4.14 2.80
CA GLN A 37 -14.32 5.01 1.71
C GLN A 37 -14.47 4.29 0.37
N ARG A 38 -14.10 2.99 0.29
CA ARG A 38 -14.06 2.17 -0.94
C ARG A 38 -13.24 2.83 -2.05
N ILE A 39 -12.12 3.45 -1.69
CA ILE A 39 -11.18 4.06 -2.63
C ILE A 39 -10.09 3.04 -2.95
N PRO A 40 -9.92 2.62 -4.21
CA PRO A 40 -8.90 1.64 -4.57
C PRO A 40 -7.48 2.18 -4.39
N TYR A 41 -6.61 1.34 -3.88
CA TYR A 41 -5.20 1.64 -3.66
C TYR A 41 -4.36 0.36 -3.73
N TRP A 42 -3.04 0.51 -3.78
CA TRP A 42 -2.10 -0.57 -3.46
C TRP A 42 -0.89 -0.01 -2.73
N HIS A 43 -0.32 -0.84 -1.87
CA HIS A 43 0.94 -0.56 -1.20
C HIS A 43 2.10 -1.00 -2.09
N THR A 44 3.10 -0.14 -2.21
CA THR A 44 4.33 -0.42 -2.95
C THR A 44 5.33 -1.08 -2.03
N ASN A 45 5.67 -2.33 -2.30
CA ASN A 45 6.67 -3.03 -1.50
C ASN A 45 8.08 -2.55 -1.87
N ASN A 46 8.49 -1.43 -1.29
CA ASN A 46 9.78 -0.77 -1.55
C ASN A 46 10.92 -1.36 -0.75
N GLU A 47 10.63 -2.12 0.29
CA GLU A 47 11.60 -2.71 1.20
C GLU A 47 11.49 -4.22 1.22
N MET A 48 12.58 -4.89 0.89
CA MET A 48 12.66 -6.32 1.17
C MET A 48 13.01 -6.53 2.64
N TRP A 49 12.04 -6.97 3.42
CA TRP A 49 12.18 -7.41 4.81
C TRP A 49 13.02 -8.69 4.92
N THR A 50 14.24 -8.66 4.43
CA THR A 50 15.15 -9.80 4.46
C THR A 50 16.56 -9.36 4.83
N ASN A 51 17.20 -10.17 5.68
CA ASN A 51 18.63 -10.02 5.98
C ASN A 51 19.51 -10.76 4.95
N SER A 52 18.90 -11.54 4.04
CA SER A 52 19.61 -12.30 3.02
C SER A 52 20.13 -11.39 1.90
N TRP A 53 21.45 -11.35 1.75
CA TRP A 53 22.10 -10.58 0.67
C TRP A 53 21.67 -11.06 -0.72
N SER A 54 21.55 -12.39 -0.92
CA SER A 54 21.10 -12.95 -2.20
C SER A 54 19.69 -12.53 -2.59
N GLN A 55 18.77 -12.46 -1.61
CA GLN A 55 17.40 -11.99 -1.87
C GLN A 55 17.38 -10.49 -2.22
N LYS A 56 18.18 -9.67 -1.55
CA LYS A 56 18.31 -8.23 -1.88
C LYS A 56 18.90 -8.02 -3.27
N THR A 57 19.91 -8.80 -3.65
CA THR A 57 20.50 -8.75 -5.00
C THR A 57 19.47 -9.13 -6.06
N ARG A 58 18.77 -10.25 -5.86
CA ARG A 58 17.71 -10.70 -6.77
C ARG A 58 16.59 -9.66 -6.93
N ALA A 59 16.17 -9.01 -5.85
CA ALA A 59 15.17 -7.96 -5.92
C ALA A 59 15.62 -6.78 -6.78
N LYS A 60 16.88 -6.36 -6.63
CA LYS A 60 17.46 -5.30 -7.48
C LYS A 60 17.49 -5.71 -8.95
N GLU A 61 17.88 -6.96 -9.24
CA GLU A 61 17.88 -7.54 -10.60
C GLU A 61 16.47 -7.59 -11.17
N MET A 62 15.45 -7.89 -10.35
CA MET A 62 14.03 -7.86 -10.72
C MET A 62 13.46 -6.43 -10.84
N GLY A 63 14.26 -5.41 -10.61
CA GLY A 63 13.87 -4.01 -10.80
C GLY A 63 13.23 -3.34 -9.59
N VAL A 64 13.26 -3.94 -8.40
CA VAL A 64 12.79 -3.27 -7.17
C VAL A 64 13.64 -2.03 -6.92
N LYS A 65 12.98 -0.90 -6.75
CA LYS A 65 13.61 0.41 -6.49
C LYS A 65 13.16 0.95 -5.16
N SER A 66 14.07 1.53 -4.41
CA SER A 66 13.76 2.26 -3.19
C SER A 66 13.28 3.68 -3.51
N GLY A 67 12.45 4.24 -2.64
CA GLY A 67 12.01 5.63 -2.72
C GLY A 67 10.79 5.89 -3.61
N ILE A 68 10.17 4.84 -4.14
CA ILE A 68 8.84 4.94 -4.76
C ILE A 68 7.82 5.22 -3.64
N PRO A 69 6.78 6.04 -3.86
CA PRO A 69 5.76 6.32 -2.84
C PRO A 69 5.18 5.05 -2.20
N ASP A 70 4.88 5.11 -0.89
CA ASP A 70 4.39 3.97 -0.12
C ASP A 70 3.08 3.41 -0.66
N LEU A 71 2.18 4.29 -1.12
CA LEU A 71 0.87 3.95 -1.63
C LEU A 71 0.61 4.65 -2.96
N PHE A 72 -0.12 3.97 -3.85
CA PHE A 72 -0.79 4.60 -4.97
C PHE A 72 -2.30 4.47 -4.81
N VAL A 73 -2.98 5.60 -4.83
CA VAL A 73 -4.44 5.70 -4.75
C VAL A 73 -5.00 5.92 -6.16
N VAL A 74 -6.09 5.21 -6.48
CA VAL A 74 -6.69 5.20 -7.83
C VAL A 74 -7.93 6.08 -7.86
N PHE A 75 -7.94 7.05 -8.75
CA PHE A 75 -9.08 7.91 -9.05
C PHE A 75 -9.47 7.77 -10.53
N GLU A 76 -10.62 8.26 -10.92
CA GLU A 76 -11.03 8.28 -12.33
C GLU A 76 -10.06 9.11 -13.21
N GLN A 77 -9.44 10.12 -12.63
CA GLN A 77 -8.45 10.97 -13.29
C GLN A 77 -7.05 10.35 -13.38
N GLY A 78 -6.81 9.22 -12.70
CA GLY A 78 -5.53 8.53 -12.70
C GLY A 78 -5.02 8.22 -11.30
N LEU A 79 -3.70 8.10 -11.20
CA LEU A 79 -3.02 7.70 -9.97
C LEU A 79 -2.52 8.91 -9.18
N VAL A 80 -2.51 8.75 -7.87
CA VAL A 80 -1.89 9.69 -6.93
C VAL A 80 -0.97 8.91 -6.01
N GLY A 81 0.30 9.28 -5.94
CA GLY A 81 1.27 8.72 -5.01
C GLY A 81 1.15 9.36 -3.63
N ILE A 82 1.14 8.55 -2.59
CA ILE A 82 1.16 8.99 -1.19
C ILE A 82 2.42 8.43 -0.53
N GLU A 83 3.25 9.32 -0.05
CA GLU A 83 4.43 9.01 0.77
C GLU A 83 4.10 9.32 2.22
N MET A 84 4.09 8.30 3.06
CA MET A 84 3.78 8.45 4.48
C MET A 84 5.03 8.86 5.27
N LYS A 85 4.87 9.77 6.21
CA LYS A 85 5.92 10.17 7.14
C LYS A 85 5.37 10.34 8.55
N ARG A 86 6.20 10.08 9.55
CA ARG A 86 5.87 10.45 10.92
C ARG A 86 5.52 11.94 10.99
N LYS A 87 4.64 12.30 11.91
CA LYS A 87 4.26 13.71 12.17
C LYS A 87 5.48 14.56 12.43
N GLU A 88 6.36 14.06 13.29
CA GLU A 88 7.62 14.72 13.64
C GLU A 88 8.82 13.91 13.14
N LYS A 89 9.89 14.62 12.76
CA LYS A 89 11.20 14.08 12.36
C LYS A 89 11.20 13.20 11.11
N GLY A 90 10.08 13.04 10.40
CA GLY A 90 10.05 12.34 9.11
C GLY A 90 10.85 13.11 8.06
N ILE A 91 11.84 12.45 7.43
CA ILE A 91 12.70 13.05 6.40
C ILE A 91 12.40 12.40 5.06
N VAL A 92 12.23 13.22 4.03
CA VAL A 92 12.15 12.75 2.64
C VAL A 92 13.56 12.50 2.12
N SER A 93 13.84 11.29 1.69
CA SER A 93 15.16 10.93 1.16
C SER A 93 15.38 11.46 -0.26
N PRO A 94 16.65 11.59 -0.72
CA PRO A 94 16.93 11.98 -2.10
C PRO A 94 16.32 11.04 -3.14
N THR A 95 16.22 9.74 -2.85
CA THR A 95 15.59 8.75 -3.75
C THR A 95 14.07 8.93 -3.83
N GLN A 96 13.42 9.29 -2.73
CA GLN A 96 11.99 9.65 -2.72
C GLN A 96 11.74 10.92 -3.51
N MET A 97 12.57 11.95 -3.36
CA MET A 97 12.50 13.17 -4.16
C MET A 97 12.68 12.90 -5.66
N TYR A 98 13.62 12.02 -6.02
CA TYR A 98 13.84 11.63 -7.41
C TYR A 98 12.56 11.02 -8.01
N TRP A 99 11.97 10.04 -7.34
CA TRP A 99 10.77 9.38 -7.83
C TRP A 99 9.55 10.31 -7.85
N ALA A 100 9.36 11.14 -6.82
CA ALA A 100 8.29 12.12 -6.80
C ALA A 100 8.37 13.06 -8.02
N ASN A 101 9.55 13.65 -8.29
CA ASN A 101 9.76 14.50 -9.44
C ASN A 101 9.51 13.78 -10.79
N LEU A 102 9.94 12.52 -10.91
CA LEU A 102 9.72 11.73 -12.11
C LEU A 102 8.23 11.43 -12.35
N LEU A 103 7.52 11.03 -11.30
CA LEU A 103 6.09 10.73 -11.33
C LEU A 103 5.26 11.99 -11.65
N GLU A 104 5.58 13.13 -11.05
CA GLU A 104 4.92 14.41 -11.36
C GLU A 104 5.09 14.83 -12.82
N ARG A 105 6.28 14.64 -13.39
CA ARG A 105 6.50 14.84 -14.84
C ARG A 105 5.67 13.89 -15.69
N ALA A 106 5.40 12.68 -15.20
CA ALA A 106 4.50 11.71 -15.82
C ALA A 106 3.01 11.97 -15.51
N LYS A 107 2.67 13.14 -14.92
CA LYS A 107 1.31 13.54 -14.52
C LYS A 107 0.71 12.67 -13.41
N ILE A 108 1.55 12.06 -12.59
CA ILE A 108 1.16 11.33 -11.38
C ILE A 108 1.62 12.18 -10.19
N PRO A 109 0.74 12.98 -9.58
CA PRO A 109 1.12 13.81 -8.45
C PRO A 109 1.48 12.95 -7.23
N VAL A 110 2.46 13.41 -6.46
CA VAL A 110 2.94 12.74 -5.25
C VAL A 110 2.80 13.68 -4.06
N TYR A 111 2.15 13.20 -3.00
CA TYR A 111 1.96 13.95 -1.76
C TYR A 111 2.72 13.28 -0.61
N VAL A 112 3.52 14.07 0.10
CA VAL A 112 4.17 13.65 1.34
C VAL A 112 3.25 14.00 2.51
N CYS A 113 2.72 12.98 3.17
CA CYS A 113 1.72 13.11 4.22
C CYS A 113 2.33 12.82 5.60
N ARG A 114 2.33 13.82 6.47
CA ARG A 114 2.82 13.69 7.85
C ARG A 114 1.69 13.25 8.77
N GLY A 115 1.61 11.93 8.99
CA GLY A 115 0.54 11.29 9.74
C GLY A 115 -0.72 11.01 8.93
N LYS A 116 -1.59 10.19 9.49
CA LYS A 116 -2.88 9.77 8.91
C LYS A 116 -3.74 10.99 8.56
N GLU A 117 -3.86 11.96 9.47
CA GLU A 117 -4.73 13.11 9.29
C GLU A 117 -4.39 13.89 8.01
N LYS A 118 -3.08 14.09 7.77
CA LYS A 118 -2.63 14.77 6.54
C LYS A 118 -2.91 13.96 5.28
N ALA A 119 -2.81 12.63 5.36
CA ALA A 119 -3.15 11.77 4.23
C ALA A 119 -4.66 11.84 3.92
N VAL A 120 -5.51 11.77 4.95
CA VAL A 120 -6.98 11.93 4.80
C VAL A 120 -7.33 13.32 4.24
N GLU A 121 -6.80 14.40 4.81
CA GLU A 121 -7.00 15.76 4.31
C GLU A 121 -6.61 15.90 2.83
N THR A 122 -5.54 15.22 2.42
CA THR A 122 -5.08 15.21 1.02
C THR A 122 -6.11 14.54 0.12
N ILE A 123 -6.65 13.39 0.50
CA ILE A 123 -7.70 12.69 -0.27
C ILE A 123 -8.96 13.56 -0.37
N GLU A 124 -9.41 14.13 0.75
CA GLU A 124 -10.58 15.00 0.78
C GLU A 124 -10.38 16.25 -0.08
N TYR A 125 -9.19 16.86 -0.03
CA TYR A 125 -8.83 17.98 -0.90
C TYR A 125 -8.91 17.59 -2.37
N LEU A 126 -8.37 16.45 -2.76
CA LEU A 126 -8.40 15.96 -4.14
C LEU A 126 -9.84 15.76 -4.62
N LEU A 127 -10.67 15.09 -3.83
CA LEU A 127 -12.08 14.86 -4.13
C LEU A 127 -12.86 16.19 -4.29
N LYS A 128 -12.54 17.20 -3.50
CA LYS A 128 -13.15 18.51 -3.58
C LYS A 128 -12.68 19.33 -4.79
N ASN A 129 -11.47 19.04 -5.30
CA ASN A 129 -10.80 19.84 -6.34
C ASN A 129 -10.67 19.10 -7.68
N GLY A 130 -11.63 18.27 -8.05
CA GLY A 130 -11.78 17.71 -9.39
C GLY A 130 -11.39 16.24 -9.54
N TYR A 131 -10.95 15.58 -8.48
CA TYR A 131 -10.80 14.12 -8.49
C TYR A 131 -12.13 13.45 -8.13
N SER A 132 -12.39 12.30 -8.73
CA SER A 132 -13.59 11.50 -8.48
C SER A 132 -13.18 10.09 -8.04
N LYS A 133 -13.92 9.54 -7.08
CA LYS A 133 -13.73 8.15 -6.68
C LYS A 133 -13.97 7.25 -7.88
N MET A 134 -13.09 6.28 -8.08
CA MET A 134 -13.30 5.22 -9.07
C MET A 134 -14.59 4.46 -8.75
N GLN A 135 -15.46 4.33 -9.73
CA GLN A 135 -16.66 3.50 -9.59
C GLN A 135 -16.25 2.03 -9.67
N ILE A 136 -16.34 1.32 -8.54
CA ILE A 136 -16.03 -0.10 -8.47
C ILE A 136 -17.25 -0.88 -8.00
N GLU A 137 -17.56 -1.97 -8.70
CA GLU A 137 -18.65 -2.88 -8.32
C GLU A 137 -18.26 -3.73 -7.10
N GLU A 138 -16.98 -4.08 -7.03
CA GLU A 138 -16.41 -5.01 -6.07
C GLU A 138 -15.04 -4.52 -5.63
N THR A 139 -14.73 -4.53 -4.33
CA THR A 139 -13.38 -4.27 -3.81
C THR A 139 -12.48 -5.45 -4.09
N TYR A 140 -11.15 -5.26 -3.96
CA TYR A 140 -10.17 -6.33 -4.10
C TYR A 140 -10.44 -7.48 -3.12
N GLU A 141 -10.77 -7.19 -1.86
CA GLU A 141 -11.07 -8.16 -0.80
C GLU A 141 -12.32 -8.97 -1.14
N GLU A 142 -13.40 -8.30 -1.55
CA GLU A 142 -14.64 -8.94 -2.00
C GLU A 142 -14.39 -9.87 -3.19
N PHE A 143 -13.60 -9.43 -4.18
CA PHE A 143 -13.17 -10.24 -5.32
C PHE A 143 -12.42 -11.51 -4.88
N ILE A 144 -11.45 -11.38 -3.97
CA ILE A 144 -10.67 -12.52 -3.46
C ILE A 144 -11.56 -13.50 -2.71
N ILE A 145 -12.48 -13.02 -1.85
CA ILE A 145 -13.42 -13.85 -1.12
C ILE A 145 -14.31 -14.64 -2.10
N ARG A 146 -14.88 -13.96 -3.09
CA ARG A 146 -15.71 -14.59 -4.13
C ARG A 146 -14.93 -15.65 -4.90
N LYS A 147 -13.71 -15.34 -5.35
CA LYS A 147 -12.85 -16.28 -6.09
C LYS A 147 -12.48 -17.52 -5.27
N ASN A 148 -12.22 -17.37 -4.00
CA ASN A 148 -11.94 -18.50 -3.10
C ASN A 148 -13.18 -19.38 -2.88
N ALA A 149 -14.36 -18.79 -2.74
CA ALA A 149 -15.62 -19.53 -2.64
C ALA A 149 -15.90 -20.35 -3.92
N GLU A 150 -15.68 -19.77 -5.11
CA GLU A 150 -15.79 -20.48 -6.39
C GLU A 150 -14.84 -21.68 -6.49
N LYS A 151 -13.58 -21.51 -6.06
CA LYS A 151 -12.59 -22.61 -6.05
C LYS A 151 -13.01 -23.74 -5.12
N LEU A 152 -13.57 -23.44 -3.95
CA LEU A 152 -14.06 -24.44 -2.99
C LEU A 152 -15.24 -25.22 -3.57
N LYS A 153 -16.21 -24.55 -4.21
CA LYS A 153 -17.34 -25.19 -4.88
C LYS A 153 -16.86 -26.18 -5.97
N LYS A 154 -15.92 -25.76 -6.82
CA LYS A 154 -15.34 -26.62 -7.89
C LYS A 154 -14.60 -27.82 -7.32
N LYS A 155 -13.92 -27.71 -6.18
CA LYS A 155 -13.25 -28.84 -5.53
C LYS A 155 -14.25 -29.88 -4.99
N ARG A 156 -15.41 -29.45 -4.43
CA ARG A 156 -16.46 -30.33 -3.91
C ARG A 156 -17.22 -31.06 -5.01
N GLN A 157 -17.25 -30.54 -6.22
CA GLN A 157 -17.95 -31.14 -7.37
C GLN A 157 -17.10 -32.13 -8.19
N LYS A 158 -15.80 -32.27 -7.88
CA LYS A 158 -14.99 -33.32 -8.52
C LYS A 158 -15.39 -34.68 -8.00
N PRO A 159 -15.81 -35.63 -8.85
CA PRO A 159 -16.12 -36.99 -8.41
C PRO A 159 -14.88 -37.62 -7.78
N VAL A 160 -15.08 -38.28 -6.65
CA VAL A 160 -14.06 -39.13 -6.05
C VAL A 160 -13.77 -40.24 -7.05
N LYS A 161 -12.57 -40.27 -7.61
CA LYS A 161 -12.12 -41.43 -8.41
C LYS A 161 -11.80 -42.53 -7.42
N PHE A 162 -12.60 -43.58 -7.46
CA PHE A 162 -12.29 -44.85 -6.77
C PHE A 162 -11.27 -45.62 -7.60
#